data_34b691cb0bb7ec2274932ddd3e9263d9
#
_entry.id   34b691cb0bb7ec2274932ddd3e9263d9
#
_cell.length_a   1.000
_cell.length_b   1.000
_cell.length_c   1.000
_cell.angle_alpha   90.00
_cell.angle_beta   90.00
_cell.angle_gamma   90.00
#
_symmetry.space_group_name_H-M   'P 1'
#
loop_
_entity.id
_entity.type
_entity.pdbx_description
1 polymer ?
#
loop_
_entity_poly.entity_id
_entity_poly.type
_entity_poly.pdbx_seq_one_letter_code
_entity_poly.pdbx_strand_id
1 'polypeptide(L)'
;SFLKKTSYSIIGGDEILLESDTTQNEAERLQKENVDFVVIIQITFTDALMTVQIANKFKDNFGIWAIPEPRLGERLRLNSFCGLNLASHALSLNNMLVNWIFEDPLIIQPSIFDAFVKKRLSKNKPKIVEYGVTSDRAKQIKNKIKEFKIAKIGEHPEGFDTCKYNKDDVKKLTGLSI
;
A
#
# COMPACT_ATOMS: atom_id res chain seq x y z
N SER A 1 15.47 21.43 2.98
CA SER A 1 14.50 20.34 2.81
C SER A 1 13.65 20.62 1.57
N PHE A 2 13.27 19.58 0.83
CA PHE A 2 12.42 19.69 -0.36
C PHE A 2 11.09 20.42 -0.03
N LEU A 3 10.45 20.04 1.07
CA LEU A 3 9.16 20.61 1.49
C LEU A 3 9.20 22.14 1.68
N LYS A 4 10.34 22.71 2.07
CA LYS A 4 10.51 24.18 2.16
C LYS A 4 10.50 24.88 0.79
N LYS A 5 10.61 24.13 -0.31
CA LYS A 5 10.58 24.66 -1.68
C LYS A 5 9.18 24.61 -2.30
N THR A 6 8.22 24.03 -1.60
CA THR A 6 6.82 23.98 -2.03
C THR A 6 6.07 25.24 -1.55
N SER A 7 4.95 25.53 -2.18
CA SER A 7 4.05 26.63 -1.77
C SER A 7 3.06 26.23 -0.66
N TYR A 8 3.20 25.01 -0.12
CA TYR A 8 2.30 24.50 0.90
C TYR A 8 2.76 24.88 2.31
N SER A 9 1.81 25.23 3.17
CA SER A 9 2.03 25.27 4.61
C SER A 9 2.00 23.84 5.13
N ILE A 10 3.03 23.42 5.84
CA ILE A 10 3.18 22.04 6.31
C ILE A 10 3.13 22.03 7.82
N ILE A 11 2.27 21.18 8.36
CA ILE A 11 2.10 20.98 9.81
C ILE A 11 2.19 19.47 10.11
N GLY A 12 2.74 19.12 11.27
CA GLY A 12 2.95 17.74 11.68
C GLY A 12 4.22 17.12 11.08
N GLY A 13 4.39 15.82 11.31
CA GLY A 13 5.56 15.08 10.87
C GLY A 13 6.77 15.22 11.79
N ASP A 14 6.57 15.71 13.01
CA ASP A 14 7.62 15.89 14.01
C ASP A 14 7.96 14.55 14.70
N GLU A 15 7.04 13.59 14.67
CA GLU A 15 7.19 12.29 15.29
C GLU A 15 6.90 11.15 14.29
N ILE A 16 7.55 9.99 14.53
CA ILE A 16 7.27 8.76 13.79
C ILE A 16 6.12 8.04 14.49
N LEU A 17 5.04 7.79 13.74
CA LEU A 17 3.90 7.06 14.25
C LEU A 17 4.19 5.55 14.21
N LEU A 18 4.20 4.90 15.35
CA LEU A 18 4.51 3.48 15.50
C LEU A 18 3.31 2.66 16.00
N GLU A 19 2.31 3.33 16.56
CA GLU A 19 1.19 2.68 17.25
C GLU A 19 -0.16 3.30 16.85
N SER A 20 -1.20 2.50 17.01
CA SER A 20 -2.57 2.86 16.65
C SER A 20 -3.07 4.09 17.42
N ASP A 21 -2.84 4.15 18.73
CA ASP A 21 -3.34 5.23 19.59
C ASP A 21 -2.67 6.57 19.27
N THR A 22 -1.36 6.57 19.06
CA THR A 22 -0.62 7.77 18.66
C THR A 22 -1.07 8.25 17.29
N THR A 23 -1.33 7.33 16.36
CA THR A 23 -1.86 7.63 15.03
C THR A 23 -3.25 8.25 15.10
N GLN A 24 -4.12 7.72 15.95
CA GLN A 24 -5.47 8.26 16.13
C GLN A 24 -5.42 9.68 16.70
N ASN A 25 -4.61 9.91 17.73
CA ASN A 25 -4.46 11.22 18.36
C ASN A 25 -3.94 12.26 17.36
N GLU A 26 -2.92 11.90 16.56
CA GLU A 26 -2.38 12.80 15.55
C GLU A 26 -3.39 13.10 14.44
N ALA A 27 -4.14 12.10 13.98
CA ALA A 27 -5.20 12.31 13.01
C ALA A 27 -6.31 13.24 13.54
N GLU A 28 -6.67 13.14 14.83
CA GLU A 28 -7.63 14.04 15.47
C GLU A 28 -7.08 15.47 15.59
N ARG A 29 -5.80 15.61 15.92
CA ARG A 29 -5.13 16.90 15.95
C ARG A 29 -5.16 17.57 14.58
N LEU A 30 -4.77 16.84 13.52
CA LEU A 30 -4.79 17.36 12.15
C LEU A 30 -6.20 17.74 11.67
N GLN A 31 -7.24 17.01 12.09
CA GLN A 31 -8.62 17.40 11.79
C GLN A 31 -9.01 18.75 12.43
N LYS A 32 -8.58 19.01 13.67
CA LYS A 32 -8.83 20.30 14.35
C LYS A 32 -8.09 21.46 13.69
N GLU A 33 -6.94 21.21 13.09
CA GLU A 33 -6.16 22.17 12.30
C GLU A 33 -6.75 22.46 10.91
N ASN A 34 -7.83 21.75 10.52
CA ASN A 34 -8.50 21.90 9.21
C ASN A 34 -7.54 21.76 8.03
N VAL A 35 -6.68 20.74 8.05
CA VAL A 35 -5.73 20.50 6.96
C VAL A 35 -6.46 20.11 5.66
N ASP A 36 -6.00 20.67 4.52
CA ASP A 36 -6.59 20.41 3.22
C ASP A 36 -6.25 19.02 2.67
N PHE A 37 -5.07 18.49 3.02
CA PHE A 37 -4.59 17.21 2.53
C PHE A 37 -3.57 16.59 3.50
N VAL A 38 -3.71 15.29 3.75
CA VAL A 38 -2.78 14.54 4.60
C VAL A 38 -1.83 13.71 3.76
N VAL A 39 -0.52 13.87 3.98
CA VAL A 39 0.51 13.02 3.38
C VAL A 39 0.98 11.99 4.40
N ILE A 40 0.71 10.72 4.12
CA ILE A 40 1.24 9.59 4.89
C ILE A 40 2.61 9.25 4.30
N ILE A 41 3.69 9.48 5.04
CA ILE A 41 5.04 9.11 4.61
C ILE A 41 5.31 7.66 5.04
N GLN A 42 5.22 6.75 4.07
CA GLN A 42 5.51 5.33 4.27
C GLN A 42 7.01 5.09 4.15
N ILE A 43 7.70 5.01 5.27
CA ILE A 43 9.16 4.86 5.31
C ILE A 43 9.55 3.39 5.27
N THR A 44 8.83 2.53 6.00
CA THR A 44 9.17 1.11 6.14
C THR A 44 7.99 0.22 5.79
N PHE A 45 8.23 -1.10 5.72
CA PHE A 45 7.17 -2.09 5.67
C PHE A 45 6.50 -2.18 7.06
N THR A 46 5.21 -1.87 7.10
CA THR A 46 4.35 -1.98 8.29
C THR A 46 3.05 -2.68 7.91
N ASP A 47 2.23 -3.04 8.89
CA ASP A 47 0.83 -3.39 8.62
C ASP A 47 0.03 -2.16 8.12
N ALA A 48 -1.20 -2.37 7.71
CA ALA A 48 -2.02 -1.31 7.12
C ALA A 48 -2.97 -0.61 8.12
N LEU A 49 -2.99 -0.99 9.39
CA LEU A 49 -3.97 -0.51 10.36
C LEU A 49 -3.95 1.01 10.49
N MET A 50 -2.77 1.58 10.74
CA MET A 50 -2.60 3.03 10.90
C MET A 50 -2.99 3.81 9.64
N THR A 51 -2.62 3.30 8.48
CA THR A 51 -3.01 3.92 7.20
C THR A 51 -4.52 3.93 7.01
N VAL A 52 -5.21 2.83 7.34
CA VAL A 52 -6.67 2.74 7.27
C VAL A 52 -7.33 3.68 8.27
N GLN A 53 -6.78 3.82 9.48
CA GLN A 53 -7.29 4.77 10.47
C GLN A 53 -7.25 6.22 9.97
N ILE A 54 -6.13 6.65 9.41
CA ILE A 54 -5.98 7.98 8.81
C ILE A 54 -6.96 8.15 7.64
N ALA A 55 -7.01 7.19 6.75
CA ALA A 55 -7.89 7.24 5.58
C ALA A 55 -9.37 7.37 5.95
N ASN A 56 -9.82 6.66 6.98
CA ASN A 56 -11.19 6.75 7.48
C ASN A 56 -11.55 8.16 7.96
N LYS A 57 -10.59 8.90 8.53
CA LYS A 57 -10.81 10.27 9.01
C LYS A 57 -10.77 11.31 7.89
N PHE A 58 -9.85 11.16 6.93
CA PHE A 58 -9.63 12.13 5.87
C PHE A 58 -10.27 11.77 4.53
N LYS A 59 -10.84 10.58 4.43
CA LYS A 59 -11.53 10.06 3.22
C LYS A 59 -10.66 10.22 1.96
N ASP A 60 -11.08 11.08 1.05
CA ASP A 60 -10.37 11.32 -0.20
C ASP A 60 -9.25 12.37 -0.09
N ASN A 61 -9.06 13.00 1.06
CA ASN A 61 -8.09 14.07 1.26
C ASN A 61 -6.78 13.59 1.88
N PHE A 62 -6.28 12.46 1.40
CA PHE A 62 -4.99 11.92 1.80
C PHE A 62 -4.26 11.30 0.61
N GLY A 63 -2.97 11.05 0.80
CA GLY A 63 -2.16 10.28 -0.13
C GLY A 63 -0.97 9.64 0.58
N ILE A 64 -0.39 8.62 -0.04
CA ILE A 64 0.76 7.89 0.50
C ILE A 64 2.00 8.24 -0.31
N TRP A 65 3.02 8.73 0.36
CA TRP A 65 4.34 8.91 -0.21
C TRP A 65 5.27 7.82 0.33
N ALA A 66 5.52 6.79 -0.47
CA ALA A 66 6.47 5.74 -0.12
C ALA A 66 7.88 6.12 -0.56
N ILE A 67 8.85 5.87 0.31
CA ILE A 67 10.25 6.28 0.12
C ILE A 67 11.03 5.13 -0.52
N PRO A 68 11.66 5.33 -1.69
CA PRO A 68 12.47 4.30 -2.34
C PRO A 68 13.61 3.80 -1.46
N GLU A 69 13.95 2.53 -1.65
CA GLU A 69 15.11 1.90 -1.02
C GLU A 69 16.40 2.58 -1.47
N PRO A 70 17.33 2.92 -0.57
CA PRO A 70 18.64 3.38 -0.94
C PRO A 70 19.38 2.32 -1.77
N ARG A 71 19.95 2.69 -2.92
CA ARG A 71 20.65 1.77 -3.82
C ARG A 71 22.06 1.43 -3.30
N LEU A 72 22.13 0.80 -2.14
CA LEU A 72 23.38 0.43 -1.47
C LEU A 72 23.79 -1.04 -1.70
N GLY A 73 22.95 -1.80 -2.42
CA GLY A 73 23.09 -3.25 -2.56
C GLY A 73 22.60 -4.00 -1.31
N GLU A 74 22.77 -5.32 -1.30
CA GLU A 74 22.39 -6.24 -0.23
C GLU A 74 20.86 -6.33 0.02
N ARG A 75 20.46 -6.53 1.29
CA ARG A 75 19.07 -6.68 1.67
C ARG A 75 18.34 -5.33 1.69
N LEU A 76 17.03 -5.38 1.50
CA LEU A 76 16.16 -4.23 1.71
C LEU A 76 16.21 -3.78 3.18
N ARG A 77 16.28 -2.47 3.40
CA ARG A 77 16.35 -1.86 4.73
C ARG A 77 15.03 -1.19 5.12
N LEU A 78 14.40 -0.55 4.15
CA LEU A 78 13.14 0.17 4.35
C LEU A 78 11.95 -0.69 3.93
N ASN A 79 12.00 -1.25 2.73
CA ASN A 79 10.93 -2.06 2.15
C ASN A 79 9.57 -1.34 2.10
N SER A 80 9.59 -0.03 1.93
CA SER A 80 8.41 0.83 1.95
C SER A 80 7.44 0.54 0.80
N PHE A 81 7.95 0.04 -0.34
CA PHE A 81 7.11 -0.33 -1.48
C PHE A 81 6.17 -1.50 -1.14
N CYS A 82 6.64 -2.48 -0.36
CA CYS A 82 5.76 -3.54 0.15
C CYS A 82 4.71 -2.98 1.11
N GLY A 83 5.10 -2.02 1.97
CA GLY A 83 4.16 -1.31 2.84
C GLY A 83 3.08 -0.55 2.05
N LEU A 84 3.48 0.16 0.99
CA LEU A 84 2.56 0.83 0.07
C LEU A 84 1.57 -0.16 -0.57
N ASN A 85 2.06 -1.31 -1.04
CA ASN A 85 1.20 -2.33 -1.65
C ASN A 85 0.19 -2.88 -0.65
N LEU A 86 0.63 -3.19 0.58
CA LEU A 86 -0.25 -3.69 1.64
C LEU A 86 -1.32 -2.66 2.01
N ALA A 87 -0.90 -1.40 2.23
CA ALA A 87 -1.80 -0.30 2.51
C ALA A 87 -2.81 -0.07 1.37
N SER A 88 -2.34 -0.07 0.11
CA SER A 88 -3.20 0.09 -1.06
C SER A 88 -4.24 -1.02 -1.17
N HIS A 89 -3.87 -2.27 -0.86
CA HIS A 89 -4.80 -3.39 -0.85
C HIS A 89 -5.86 -3.21 0.25
N ALA A 90 -5.44 -2.91 1.49
CA ALA A 90 -6.37 -2.71 2.61
C ALA A 90 -7.35 -1.55 2.34
N LEU A 91 -6.88 -0.45 1.75
CA LEU A 91 -7.72 0.68 1.35
C LEU A 91 -8.70 0.27 0.25
N SER A 92 -8.27 -0.53 -0.72
CA SER A 92 -9.15 -1.01 -1.80
C SER A 92 -10.28 -1.91 -1.28
N LEU A 93 -10.03 -2.74 -0.26
CA LEU A 93 -11.06 -3.54 0.42
C LEU A 93 -12.10 -2.66 1.11
N ASN A 94 -11.73 -1.45 1.52
CA ASN A 94 -12.63 -0.45 2.09
C ASN A 94 -13.23 0.51 1.04
N ASN A 95 -13.12 0.19 -0.25
CA ASN A 95 -13.59 1.00 -1.38
C ASN A 95 -12.98 2.42 -1.42
N MET A 96 -11.79 2.60 -0.89
CA MET A 96 -11.08 3.88 -0.90
C MET A 96 -10.14 3.96 -2.10
N LEU A 97 -10.13 5.12 -2.77
CA LEU A 97 -9.16 5.40 -3.83
C LEU A 97 -7.81 5.73 -3.21
N VAL A 98 -6.76 5.07 -3.71
CA VAL A 98 -5.40 5.31 -3.23
C VAL A 98 -4.71 6.29 -4.16
N ASN A 99 -4.35 7.46 -3.62
CA ASN A 99 -3.44 8.40 -4.26
C ASN A 99 -2.04 8.18 -3.67
N TRP A 100 -1.04 7.91 -4.51
CA TRP A 100 0.29 7.58 -4.02
C TRP A 100 1.41 8.02 -4.96
N ILE A 101 2.59 8.24 -4.40
CA ILE A 101 3.85 8.40 -5.12
C ILE A 101 4.92 7.50 -4.49
N PHE A 102 5.90 7.09 -5.32
CA PHE A 102 7.08 6.36 -4.91
C PHE A 102 8.29 7.09 -5.45
N GLU A 103 8.74 8.10 -4.71
CA GLU A 103 9.75 9.05 -5.15
C GLU A 103 10.78 9.31 -4.04
N ASP A 104 12.04 9.45 -4.44
CA ASP A 104 13.12 9.82 -3.53
C ASP A 104 12.96 11.29 -3.11
N PRO A 105 12.86 11.59 -1.80
CA PRO A 105 12.67 12.94 -1.28
C PRO A 105 13.83 13.90 -1.59
N LEU A 106 15.00 13.39 -1.98
CA LEU A 106 16.16 14.20 -2.34
C LEU A 106 16.09 14.74 -3.77
N ILE A 107 15.37 14.04 -4.66
CA ILE A 107 15.36 14.34 -6.10
C ILE A 107 13.97 14.58 -6.69
N ILE A 108 12.92 14.35 -5.91
CA ILE A 108 11.54 14.58 -6.38
C ILE A 108 11.36 16.00 -6.93
N GLN A 109 10.68 16.09 -8.07
CA GLN A 109 10.34 17.39 -8.68
C GLN A 109 9.12 18.02 -7.98
N PRO A 110 9.15 19.35 -7.71
CA PRO A 110 8.01 20.05 -7.11
C PRO A 110 6.69 19.85 -7.86
N SER A 111 6.74 19.75 -9.20
CA SER A 111 5.57 19.50 -10.05
C SER A 111 4.93 18.12 -9.82
N ILE A 112 5.73 17.09 -9.52
CA ILE A 112 5.22 15.74 -9.20
C ILE A 112 4.51 15.78 -7.85
N PHE A 113 5.11 16.45 -6.86
CA PHE A 113 4.49 16.59 -5.55
C PHE A 113 3.20 17.42 -5.61
N ASP A 114 3.19 18.53 -6.38
CA ASP A 114 1.98 19.32 -6.61
C ASP A 114 0.86 18.51 -7.28
N ALA A 115 1.21 17.72 -8.31
CA ALA A 115 0.25 16.83 -8.98
C ALA A 115 -0.28 15.74 -8.02
N PHE A 116 0.55 15.23 -7.11
CA PHE A 116 0.16 14.29 -6.08
C PHE A 116 -0.83 14.90 -5.09
N VAL A 117 -0.51 16.04 -4.49
CA VAL A 117 -1.39 16.74 -3.54
C VAL A 117 -2.72 17.13 -4.20
N LYS A 118 -2.69 17.60 -5.45
CA LYS A 118 -3.88 17.96 -6.24
C LYS A 118 -4.59 16.75 -6.87
N LYS A 119 -4.17 15.53 -6.59
CA LYS A 119 -4.75 14.28 -7.12
C LYS A 119 -4.79 14.22 -8.66
N ARG A 120 -3.83 14.85 -9.33
CA ARG A 120 -3.74 14.93 -10.80
C ARG A 120 -2.83 13.89 -11.42
N LEU A 121 -2.27 12.98 -10.63
CA LEU A 121 -1.43 11.91 -11.16
C LEU A 121 -2.27 10.96 -12.00
N SER A 122 -1.86 10.78 -13.26
CA SER A 122 -2.46 9.79 -14.13
C SER A 122 -2.14 8.39 -13.62
N LYS A 123 -3.16 7.62 -13.27
CA LYS A 123 -3.00 6.20 -12.95
C LYS A 123 -3.10 5.41 -14.24
N ASN A 124 -1.98 4.93 -14.75
CA ASN A 124 -2.00 3.96 -15.84
C ASN A 124 -2.74 2.71 -15.35
N LYS A 125 -3.86 2.40 -16.01
CA LYS A 125 -4.52 1.10 -15.78
C LYS A 125 -3.54 0.01 -16.19
N PRO A 126 -3.34 -1.03 -15.38
CA PRO A 126 -2.50 -2.15 -15.78
C PRO A 126 -3.05 -2.73 -17.08
N LYS A 127 -2.18 -2.94 -18.08
CA LYS A 127 -2.56 -3.67 -19.28
C LYS A 127 -2.85 -5.09 -18.87
N ILE A 128 -4.08 -5.56 -19.13
CA ILE A 128 -4.39 -6.98 -19.04
C ILE A 128 -3.59 -7.66 -20.17
N VAL A 129 -2.61 -8.47 -19.78
CA VAL A 129 -1.88 -9.29 -20.72
C VAL A 129 -2.73 -10.53 -20.96
N GLU A 130 -3.30 -10.64 -22.14
CA GLU A 130 -3.90 -11.89 -22.58
C GLU A 130 -2.78 -12.90 -22.83
N TYR A 131 -2.68 -13.89 -21.94
CA TYR A 131 -1.77 -14.99 -22.14
C TYR A 131 -2.34 -15.90 -23.25
N GLY A 132 -1.50 -16.19 -24.26
CA GLY A 132 -1.86 -17.08 -25.35
C GLY A 132 -2.23 -18.50 -24.90
N VAL A 133 -2.32 -19.43 -25.85
CA VAL A 133 -2.73 -20.82 -25.60
C VAL A 133 -1.87 -21.47 -24.53
N THR A 134 -2.53 -22.02 -23.51
CA THR A 134 -1.88 -22.74 -22.42
C THR A 134 -1.15 -23.98 -22.93
N SER A 135 0.15 -24.10 -22.68
CA SER A 135 0.93 -25.26 -23.11
C SER A 135 0.45 -26.56 -22.44
N ASP A 136 0.63 -27.70 -23.09
CA ASP A 136 0.25 -29.02 -22.53
C ASP A 136 1.01 -29.32 -21.23
N ARG A 137 2.26 -28.83 -21.10
CA ARG A 137 3.03 -28.89 -19.85
C ARG A 137 2.37 -28.16 -18.73
N ALA A 138 1.83 -26.96 -18.98
CA ALA A 138 1.09 -26.18 -17.97
C ALA A 138 -0.19 -26.90 -17.54
N LYS A 139 -0.89 -27.53 -18.45
CA LYS A 139 -2.08 -28.39 -18.14
C LYS A 139 -1.70 -29.56 -17.26
N GLN A 140 -0.60 -30.27 -17.59
CA GLN A 140 -0.10 -31.38 -16.78
C GLN A 140 0.28 -30.93 -15.35
N ILE A 141 0.98 -29.79 -15.22
CA ILE A 141 1.34 -29.21 -13.91
C ILE A 141 0.06 -28.87 -13.12
N LYS A 142 -0.91 -28.20 -13.74
CA LYS A 142 -2.20 -27.88 -13.12
C LYS A 142 -2.92 -29.13 -12.61
N ASN A 143 -2.90 -30.23 -13.36
CA ASN A 143 -3.53 -31.48 -12.94
C ASN A 143 -2.80 -32.10 -11.74
N LYS A 144 -1.46 -32.09 -11.73
CA LYS A 144 -0.68 -32.55 -10.56
C LYS A 144 -0.94 -31.71 -9.31
N ILE A 145 -1.05 -30.40 -9.45
CA ILE A 145 -1.32 -29.50 -8.32
C ILE A 145 -2.66 -29.83 -7.64
N LYS A 146 -3.67 -30.28 -8.37
CA LYS A 146 -4.98 -30.67 -7.81
C LYS A 146 -4.90 -31.84 -6.82
N GLU A 147 -3.85 -32.66 -6.91
CA GLU A 147 -3.63 -33.79 -6.01
C GLU A 147 -2.96 -33.39 -4.70
N PHE A 148 -2.45 -32.15 -4.62
CA PHE A 148 -1.75 -31.65 -3.44
C PHE A 148 -2.75 -31.19 -2.36
N LYS A 149 -2.33 -31.35 -1.11
CA LYS A 149 -3.01 -30.80 0.06
C LYS A 149 -2.11 -29.76 0.71
N ILE A 150 -2.66 -28.62 1.06
CA ILE A 150 -1.95 -27.57 1.77
C ILE A 150 -2.45 -27.53 3.20
N ALA A 151 -1.54 -27.71 4.17
CA ALA A 151 -1.86 -27.53 5.57
C ALA A 151 -1.62 -26.06 5.95
N LYS A 152 -2.65 -25.42 6.50
CA LYS A 152 -2.54 -24.10 7.10
C LYS A 152 -2.22 -24.24 8.59
N ILE A 153 -1.18 -23.55 9.07
CA ILE A 153 -0.80 -23.49 10.48
C ILE A 153 -0.94 -22.05 10.96
N GLY A 154 -1.86 -21.83 11.89
CA GLY A 154 -2.13 -20.51 12.45
C GLY A 154 -2.99 -19.60 11.54
N GLU A 155 -3.22 -18.39 12.01
CA GLU A 155 -3.93 -17.33 11.30
C GLU A 155 -2.96 -16.24 10.82
N HIS A 156 -3.42 -15.44 9.85
CA HIS A 156 -2.63 -14.27 9.41
C HIS A 156 -2.62 -13.18 10.49
N PRO A 157 -1.55 -12.38 10.59
CA PRO A 157 -1.50 -11.27 11.53
C PRO A 157 -2.58 -10.22 11.22
N GLU A 158 -3.04 -9.53 12.25
CA GLU A 158 -3.94 -8.39 12.09
C GLU A 158 -3.29 -7.30 11.21
N GLY A 159 -4.08 -6.63 10.37
CA GLY A 159 -3.59 -5.64 9.42
C GLY A 159 -2.94 -6.20 8.14
N PHE A 160 -2.76 -7.53 8.04
CA PHE A 160 -2.22 -8.19 6.84
C PHE A 160 -3.32 -8.79 5.97
N ASP A 161 -4.27 -7.97 5.54
CA ASP A 161 -5.44 -8.42 4.76
C ASP A 161 -5.07 -9.07 3.42
N THR A 162 -3.87 -8.82 2.88
CA THR A 162 -3.35 -9.51 1.70
C THR A 162 -3.16 -11.01 1.90
N CYS A 163 -3.10 -11.47 3.14
CA CYS A 163 -2.99 -12.89 3.49
C CYS A 163 -4.35 -13.57 3.67
N LYS A 164 -5.45 -12.82 3.64
CA LYS A 164 -6.82 -13.37 3.68
C LYS A 164 -7.14 -14.08 2.38
N TYR A 165 -7.76 -15.25 2.49
CA TYR A 165 -8.23 -15.99 1.33
C TYR A 165 -9.51 -16.75 1.67
N ASN A 166 -10.30 -17.02 0.65
CA ASN A 166 -11.46 -17.89 0.73
C ASN A 166 -11.05 -19.29 0.25
N LYS A 167 -11.28 -20.31 1.08
CA LYS A 167 -10.92 -21.71 0.75
C LYS A 167 -11.64 -22.23 -0.48
N ASP A 168 -12.90 -21.86 -0.65
CA ASP A 168 -13.72 -22.30 -1.78
C ASP A 168 -13.24 -21.66 -3.08
N ASP A 169 -12.84 -20.39 -3.04
CA ASP A 169 -12.26 -19.69 -4.20
C ASP A 169 -10.90 -20.30 -4.58
N VAL A 170 -10.05 -20.60 -3.60
CA VAL A 170 -8.78 -21.30 -3.87
C VAL A 170 -9.05 -22.65 -4.52
N LYS A 171 -9.97 -23.46 -3.97
CA LYS A 171 -10.35 -24.75 -4.53
C LYS A 171 -10.92 -24.61 -5.94
N LYS A 172 -11.80 -23.65 -6.17
CA LYS A 172 -12.42 -23.38 -7.49
C LYS A 172 -11.38 -22.96 -8.54
N LEU A 173 -10.44 -22.09 -8.19
CA LEU A 173 -9.44 -21.55 -9.11
C LEU A 173 -8.30 -22.54 -9.40
N THR A 174 -7.85 -23.26 -8.40
CA THR A 174 -6.63 -24.09 -8.47
C THR A 174 -6.90 -25.58 -8.42
N GLY A 175 -8.03 -26.01 -7.85
CA GLY A 175 -8.34 -27.38 -7.51
C GLY A 175 -7.69 -27.88 -6.20
N LEU A 176 -6.90 -27.03 -5.51
CA LEU A 176 -6.25 -27.36 -4.25
C LEU A 176 -7.25 -27.45 -3.10
N SER A 177 -6.97 -28.35 -2.15
CA SER A 177 -7.65 -28.41 -0.85
C SER A 177 -6.72 -27.89 0.24
N ILE A 178 -7.27 -27.07 1.15
CA ILE A 178 -6.59 -26.47 2.29
C ILE A 178 -7.25 -26.98 3.57
#